data_874904f2f26ad7bd87a45b097380d38f
#
_entry.id   874904f2f26ad7bd87a45b097380d38f
#
_cell.length_a   1.000
_cell.length_b   1.000
_cell.length_c   1.000
_cell.angle_alpha   90.00
_cell.angle_beta   90.00
_cell.angle_gamma   90.00
#
_symmetry.space_group_name_H-M   'P 1'
#
loop_
_entity.id
_entity.type
_entity.pdbx_description
1 polymer ?
#
loop_
_entity_poly.entity_id
_entity_poly.type
_entity_poly.pdbx_seq_one_letter_code
_entity_poly.pdbx_strand_id
1 'polypeptide(L)'
;AEILKHLTLIDSPGMIDSASGSQLRGYDFRESVRRFAESADLILFFFDPDKPGTTGEAISIFTEQLVGLEHKLLIILNKVDLFDHIRDFARTYGTLCWNLSKTIPTKDTPRIYTTYIPDLSTGEADQKNTIPLGDFDASREEIIAEIKRAPARRADNLVSGLLIQAKRLAVHSSVCLEVASAYNHLTNKIRLGICVSLLLIGGTSWLTRSWWFKEEWKTAFAEKNWEALTTPGIAVSSVLALSIVVWLILSYALRKLRRSIVSEEGLDVFFKRAHKDELSLRKRADLYSIWDVVKPGVLDIIRTHGLRSLSASSSSRKLLKKLEQAIEKEIPALRRKIDFATSLQLEKPDEVSEIQQDTQNDEHSVESPESTEMDTSETR
;
A
#
# COMPACT_ATOMS: atom_id res chain seq x y z
N ALA A 1 19.54 12.24 -27.00
CA ALA A 1 19.44 10.86 -27.57
C ALA A 1 19.96 9.79 -26.59
N GLU A 2 21.00 10.04 -25.82
CA GLU A 2 21.65 9.05 -24.94
C GLU A 2 20.76 8.61 -23.78
N ILE A 3 20.00 9.53 -23.18
CA ILE A 3 19.07 9.26 -22.08
C ILE A 3 17.97 8.28 -22.45
N LEU A 4 17.47 8.34 -23.68
CA LEU A 4 16.41 7.45 -24.17
C LEU A 4 16.83 5.97 -24.23
N LYS A 5 18.13 5.67 -24.22
CA LYS A 5 18.63 4.28 -24.17
C LYS A 5 18.34 3.59 -22.84
N HIS A 6 18.12 4.37 -21.77
CA HIS A 6 17.93 3.88 -20.41
C HIS A 6 16.52 4.15 -19.87
N LEU A 7 15.62 4.68 -20.72
CA LEU A 7 14.24 4.99 -20.38
C LEU A 7 13.27 4.13 -21.18
N THR A 8 12.25 3.62 -20.51
CA THR A 8 11.08 3.03 -21.14
C THR A 8 9.93 4.02 -20.99
N LEU A 9 9.40 4.49 -22.12
CA LEU A 9 8.24 5.37 -22.17
C LEU A 9 7.01 4.54 -22.47
N ILE A 10 5.96 4.72 -21.65
CA ILE A 10 4.65 4.11 -21.85
C ILE A 10 3.68 5.24 -22.13
N ASP A 11 3.20 5.32 -23.35
CA ASP A 11 2.12 6.25 -23.73
C ASP A 11 0.78 5.54 -23.57
N SER A 12 -0.13 6.17 -22.82
CA SER A 12 -1.47 5.64 -22.58
C SER A 12 -2.46 6.28 -23.55
N PRO A 13 -3.50 5.54 -23.99
CA PRO A 13 -4.60 6.15 -24.73
C PRO A 13 -5.20 7.34 -23.97
N GLY A 14 -5.61 8.38 -24.71
CA GLY A 14 -6.21 9.58 -24.13
C GLY A 14 -7.46 9.26 -23.31
N MET A 15 -7.71 10.04 -22.25
CA MET A 15 -8.91 9.93 -21.43
C MET A 15 -10.13 10.51 -22.13
N ILE A 16 -11.28 9.86 -22.00
CA ILE A 16 -12.51 10.20 -22.72
C ILE A 16 -13.54 10.79 -21.75
N ASP A 17 -14.26 11.82 -22.18
CA ASP A 17 -15.25 12.53 -21.35
C ASP A 17 -16.56 11.77 -21.12
N SER A 18 -16.85 10.71 -21.86
CA SER A 18 -18.14 10.04 -21.81
C SER A 18 -18.17 8.92 -20.76
N ALA A 19 -19.27 8.85 -20.01
CA ALA A 19 -19.58 7.73 -19.12
C ALA A 19 -19.61 6.37 -19.86
N SER A 20 -19.77 6.38 -21.18
CA SER A 20 -19.73 5.22 -22.09
C SER A 20 -18.34 4.89 -22.59
N GLY A 21 -17.32 5.68 -22.27
CA GLY A 21 -15.94 5.47 -22.79
C GLY A 21 -15.33 4.13 -22.39
N SER A 22 -15.66 3.61 -21.22
CA SER A 22 -15.21 2.29 -20.78
C SER A 22 -15.84 1.13 -21.58
N GLN A 23 -17.06 1.32 -22.13
CA GLN A 23 -17.74 0.31 -22.95
C GLN A 23 -17.20 0.25 -24.39
N LEU A 24 -16.59 1.32 -24.88
CA LEU A 24 -16.00 1.39 -26.21
C LEU A 24 -14.59 0.78 -26.30
N ARG A 25 -13.93 0.63 -25.13
CA ARG A 25 -12.61 0.01 -25.06
C ARG A 25 -12.78 -1.46 -24.71
N GLY A 26 -12.32 -2.38 -25.53
CA GLY A 26 -12.40 -3.82 -25.28
C GLY A 26 -11.58 -4.33 -24.08
N TYR A 27 -11.15 -3.43 -23.17
CA TYR A 27 -10.35 -3.73 -22.00
C TYR A 27 -10.62 -2.71 -20.87
N ASP A 28 -10.30 -3.10 -19.63
CA ASP A 28 -10.36 -2.19 -18.48
C ASP A 28 -9.19 -1.22 -18.49
N PHE A 29 -9.46 0.00 -18.96
CA PHE A 29 -8.48 1.07 -19.06
C PHE A 29 -7.98 1.51 -17.68
N ARG A 30 -8.87 1.62 -16.69
CA ARG A 30 -8.52 2.08 -15.34
C ARG A 30 -7.55 1.11 -14.67
N GLU A 31 -7.84 -0.18 -14.74
CA GLU A 31 -6.96 -1.22 -14.21
C GLU A 31 -5.60 -1.24 -14.93
N SER A 32 -5.59 -1.02 -16.26
CA SER A 32 -4.37 -0.94 -17.03
C SER A 32 -3.51 0.26 -16.63
N VAL A 33 -4.13 1.45 -16.45
CA VAL A 33 -3.44 2.64 -15.95
C VAL A 33 -2.86 2.39 -14.57
N ARG A 34 -3.61 1.76 -13.68
CA ARG A 34 -3.14 1.40 -12.32
C ARG A 34 -1.88 0.54 -12.38
N ARG A 35 -1.88 -0.52 -13.18
CA ARG A 35 -0.74 -1.44 -13.32
C ARG A 35 0.50 -0.74 -13.86
N PHE A 36 0.33 0.09 -14.90
CA PHE A 36 1.45 0.87 -15.45
C PHE A 36 1.98 1.89 -14.44
N ALA A 37 1.10 2.60 -13.75
CA ALA A 37 1.48 3.58 -12.73
C ALA A 37 2.23 2.93 -11.55
N GLU A 38 1.83 1.74 -11.12
CA GLU A 38 2.54 0.99 -10.07
C GLU A 38 3.95 0.60 -10.50
N SER A 39 4.14 0.22 -11.76
CA SER A 39 5.44 -0.19 -12.31
C SER A 39 6.33 0.97 -12.71
N ALA A 40 5.76 2.14 -13.00
CA ALA A 40 6.50 3.33 -13.42
C ALA A 40 7.33 3.94 -12.26
N ASP A 41 8.49 4.49 -12.59
CA ASP A 41 9.31 5.26 -11.66
C ASP A 41 8.90 6.73 -11.60
N LEU A 42 8.28 7.24 -12.68
CA LEU A 42 7.75 8.59 -12.81
C LEU A 42 6.46 8.55 -13.63
N ILE A 43 5.47 9.30 -13.21
CA ILE A 43 4.16 9.44 -13.87
C ILE A 43 4.02 10.89 -14.32
N LEU A 44 3.87 11.11 -15.62
CA LEU A 44 3.59 12.42 -16.19
C LEU A 44 2.10 12.50 -16.51
N PHE A 45 1.36 13.30 -15.77
CA PHE A 45 -0.08 13.46 -15.97
C PHE A 45 -0.36 14.78 -16.69
N PHE A 46 -0.72 14.69 -17.97
CA PHE A 46 -0.93 15.84 -18.84
C PHE A 46 -2.37 16.31 -18.82
N PHE A 47 -2.55 17.61 -18.62
CA PHE A 47 -3.81 18.31 -18.79
C PHE A 47 -3.78 19.20 -20.03
N ASP A 48 -4.91 19.22 -20.73
CA ASP A 48 -5.12 20.11 -21.88
C ASP A 48 -5.80 21.42 -21.40
N PRO A 49 -5.37 22.60 -21.87
CA PRO A 49 -5.97 23.88 -21.48
C PRO A 49 -7.45 24.00 -21.86
N ASP A 50 -7.88 23.38 -22.95
CA ASP A 50 -9.29 23.38 -23.36
C ASP A 50 -10.19 22.60 -22.38
N LYS A 51 -9.61 21.64 -21.64
CA LYS A 51 -10.33 20.79 -20.69
C LYS A 51 -9.55 20.66 -19.38
N PRO A 52 -9.41 21.70 -18.58
CA PRO A 52 -8.53 21.73 -17.41
C PRO A 52 -9.01 20.77 -16.30
N GLY A 53 -8.78 19.47 -16.50
CA GLY A 53 -8.99 18.44 -15.49
C GLY A 53 -10.44 18.15 -15.13
N THR A 54 -11.39 18.41 -16.03
CA THR A 54 -12.83 18.24 -15.77
C THR A 54 -13.42 16.98 -16.37
N THR A 55 -12.64 16.14 -17.06
CA THR A 55 -13.17 14.86 -17.56
C THR A 55 -13.41 13.92 -16.39
N GLY A 56 -14.61 13.32 -16.32
CA GLY A 56 -14.95 12.40 -15.25
C GLY A 56 -14.00 11.21 -15.14
N GLU A 57 -13.45 10.75 -16.28
CA GLU A 57 -12.47 9.67 -16.33
C GLU A 57 -11.12 10.13 -15.74
N ALA A 58 -10.65 11.34 -16.05
CA ALA A 58 -9.39 11.88 -15.49
C ALA A 58 -9.47 12.02 -13.97
N ILE A 59 -10.57 12.57 -13.46
CA ILE A 59 -10.79 12.70 -12.02
C ILE A 59 -10.84 11.33 -11.36
N SER A 60 -11.56 10.35 -11.92
CA SER A 60 -11.67 9.02 -11.33
C SER A 60 -10.32 8.27 -11.34
N ILE A 61 -9.52 8.41 -12.40
CA ILE A 61 -8.17 7.85 -12.43
C ILE A 61 -7.32 8.47 -11.33
N PHE A 62 -7.39 9.79 -11.20
CA PHE A 62 -6.61 10.51 -10.21
C PHE A 62 -7.00 10.15 -8.78
N THR A 63 -8.31 10.05 -8.49
CA THR A 63 -8.86 9.76 -7.15
C THR A 63 -8.83 8.27 -6.76
N GLU A 64 -8.90 7.37 -7.73
CA GLU A 64 -9.08 5.96 -7.46
C GLU A 64 -7.84 5.14 -7.82
N GLN A 65 -7.22 5.45 -8.98
CA GLN A 65 -6.15 4.62 -9.52
C GLN A 65 -4.75 5.09 -9.10
N LEU A 66 -4.55 6.39 -8.91
CA LEU A 66 -3.24 6.96 -8.55
C LEU A 66 -3.05 7.17 -7.04
N VAL A 67 -4.04 6.81 -6.22
CA VAL A 67 -3.94 6.89 -4.75
C VAL A 67 -2.75 6.07 -4.24
N GLY A 68 -1.90 6.73 -3.45
CA GLY A 68 -0.67 6.15 -2.89
C GLY A 68 0.53 6.20 -3.84
N LEU A 69 0.37 6.78 -5.05
CA LEU A 69 1.43 6.95 -6.03
C LEU A 69 1.77 8.45 -6.26
N GLU A 70 1.27 9.34 -5.40
CA GLU A 70 1.42 10.80 -5.52
C GLU A 70 2.90 11.22 -5.55
N HIS A 71 3.76 10.46 -4.88
CA HIS A 71 5.21 10.72 -4.83
C HIS A 71 5.94 10.51 -6.17
N LYS A 72 5.30 9.83 -7.13
CA LYS A 72 5.81 9.60 -8.49
C LYS A 72 5.20 10.56 -9.51
N LEU A 73 4.22 11.36 -9.12
CA LEU A 73 3.35 12.09 -10.02
C LEU A 73 3.85 13.51 -10.29
N LEU A 74 4.01 13.86 -11.55
CA LEU A 74 4.15 15.22 -12.02
C LEU A 74 2.89 15.63 -12.79
N ILE A 75 2.29 16.73 -12.37
CA ILE A 75 1.11 17.30 -13.00
C ILE A 75 1.56 18.36 -13.99
N ILE A 76 1.13 18.24 -15.23
CA ILE A 76 1.61 19.07 -16.33
C ILE A 76 0.42 19.67 -17.07
N LEU A 77 0.39 20.99 -17.16
CA LEU A 77 -0.49 21.72 -18.07
C LEU A 77 0.27 21.93 -19.40
N ASN A 78 -0.13 21.18 -20.41
CA ASN A 78 0.49 21.21 -21.73
C ASN A 78 -0.17 22.24 -22.65
N LYS A 79 0.44 22.55 -23.77
CA LYS A 79 -0.08 23.46 -24.82
C LYS A 79 -0.36 24.86 -24.32
N VAL A 80 0.50 25.38 -23.44
CA VAL A 80 0.32 26.74 -22.91
C VAL A 80 0.54 27.83 -23.96
N ASP A 81 1.11 27.50 -25.09
CA ASP A 81 1.27 28.32 -26.31
C ASP A 81 -0.05 28.65 -27.00
N LEU A 82 -1.13 27.91 -26.72
CA LEU A 82 -2.47 28.16 -27.29
C LEU A 82 -3.20 29.35 -26.65
N PHE A 83 -2.70 29.87 -25.53
CA PHE A 83 -3.32 31.01 -24.90
C PHE A 83 -2.92 32.34 -25.59
N ASP A 84 -3.88 33.14 -25.99
CA ASP A 84 -3.62 34.46 -26.55
C ASP A 84 -3.24 35.48 -25.47
N HIS A 85 -3.77 35.33 -24.26
CA HIS A 85 -3.59 36.27 -23.16
C HIS A 85 -3.22 35.59 -21.84
N ILE A 86 -2.32 36.19 -21.07
CA ILE A 86 -1.92 35.73 -19.74
C ILE A 86 -3.10 35.61 -18.78
N ARG A 87 -4.17 36.38 -18.99
CA ARG A 87 -5.39 36.33 -18.17
C ARG A 87 -6.14 35.01 -18.35
N ASP A 88 -6.16 34.45 -19.57
CA ASP A 88 -6.84 33.21 -19.88
C ASP A 88 -6.04 32.04 -19.35
N PHE A 89 -4.72 32.09 -19.48
CA PHE A 89 -3.82 31.15 -18.80
C PHE A 89 -4.05 31.15 -17.28
N ALA A 90 -4.04 32.32 -16.62
CA ALA A 90 -4.23 32.43 -15.18
C ALA A 90 -5.59 31.86 -14.72
N ARG A 91 -6.65 32.06 -15.50
CA ARG A 91 -7.98 31.49 -15.23
C ARG A 91 -7.97 29.96 -15.33
N THR A 92 -7.41 29.41 -16.39
CA THR A 92 -7.32 27.97 -16.63
C THR A 92 -6.45 27.31 -15.57
N TYR A 93 -5.28 27.86 -15.29
CA TYR A 93 -4.37 27.37 -14.26
C TYR A 93 -5.04 27.37 -12.87
N GLY A 94 -5.72 28.48 -12.51
CA GLY A 94 -6.47 28.59 -11.25
C GLY A 94 -7.62 27.58 -11.15
N THR A 95 -8.33 27.32 -12.26
CA THR A 95 -9.39 26.31 -12.32
C THR A 95 -8.82 24.91 -12.12
N LEU A 96 -7.71 24.58 -12.74
CA LEU A 96 -7.02 23.32 -12.57
C LEU A 96 -6.56 23.14 -11.12
N CYS A 97 -5.90 24.15 -10.53
CA CYS A 97 -5.51 24.14 -9.12
C CYS A 97 -6.70 23.88 -8.19
N TRP A 98 -7.82 24.57 -8.42
CA TRP A 98 -9.04 24.41 -7.63
C TRP A 98 -9.63 23.00 -7.73
N ASN A 99 -9.69 22.43 -8.92
CA ASN A 99 -10.20 21.08 -9.14
C ASN A 99 -9.32 20.03 -8.49
N LEU A 100 -8.00 20.16 -8.64
CA LEU A 100 -7.03 19.25 -8.04
C LEU A 100 -7.02 19.32 -6.51
N SER A 101 -7.15 20.52 -5.92
CA SER A 101 -7.18 20.71 -4.48
C SER A 101 -8.36 20.02 -3.79
N LYS A 102 -9.46 19.82 -4.52
CA LYS A 102 -10.62 19.06 -4.02
C LYS A 102 -10.42 17.55 -4.11
N THR A 103 -9.53 17.13 -4.97
CA THR A 103 -9.34 15.73 -5.37
C THR A 103 -8.18 15.10 -4.60
N ILE A 104 -7.12 15.86 -4.36
CA ILE A 104 -5.93 15.38 -3.66
C ILE A 104 -6.07 15.72 -2.18
N PRO A 105 -6.05 14.72 -1.28
CA PRO A 105 -6.18 14.95 0.17
C PRO A 105 -4.86 15.43 0.81
N THR A 106 -4.11 16.29 0.12
CA THR A 106 -2.90 16.91 0.65
C THR A 106 -3.18 18.30 1.18
N LYS A 107 -2.44 18.72 2.21
CA LYS A 107 -2.57 20.05 2.80
C LYS A 107 -2.09 21.16 1.86
N ASP A 108 -1.12 20.84 1.03
CA ASP A 108 -0.49 21.81 0.12
C ASP A 108 -1.01 21.58 -1.30
N THR A 109 -1.17 22.68 -2.04
CA THR A 109 -1.57 22.61 -3.46
C THR A 109 -0.46 21.91 -4.25
N PRO A 110 -0.79 20.91 -5.07
CA PRO A 110 0.20 20.21 -5.87
C PRO A 110 0.85 21.20 -6.87
N ARG A 111 2.15 21.03 -7.09
CA ARG A 111 2.87 21.79 -8.10
C ARG A 111 2.41 21.36 -9.48
N ILE A 112 2.04 22.34 -10.30
CA ILE A 112 1.66 22.13 -11.70
C ILE A 112 2.77 22.72 -12.56
N TYR A 113 3.35 21.88 -13.39
CA TYR A 113 4.33 22.26 -14.39
C TYR A 113 3.61 22.72 -15.65
N THR A 114 4.21 23.65 -16.37
CA THR A 114 3.69 24.16 -17.64
C THR A 114 4.63 23.79 -18.77
N THR A 115 4.08 23.40 -19.92
CA THR A 115 4.90 23.05 -21.07
C THR A 115 4.17 23.29 -22.40
N TYR A 116 4.96 23.39 -23.47
CA TYR A 116 4.51 23.47 -24.83
C TYR A 116 5.57 22.87 -25.74
N ILE A 117 5.19 22.56 -26.98
CA ILE A 117 6.12 22.09 -28.01
C ILE A 117 6.39 23.26 -28.94
N PRO A 118 7.63 23.78 -29.01
CA PRO A 118 7.95 24.86 -29.94
C PRO A 118 7.69 24.38 -31.37
N ASP A 119 6.97 25.19 -32.14
CA ASP A 119 6.76 24.91 -33.55
C ASP A 119 8.08 25.12 -34.31
N LEU A 120 8.68 24.05 -34.77
CA LEU A 120 9.93 24.05 -35.54
C LEU A 120 9.74 24.55 -36.99
N SER A 121 8.48 24.71 -37.43
CA SER A 121 8.16 25.01 -38.83
C SER A 121 8.01 26.50 -39.10
N THR A 122 7.81 27.33 -38.09
CA THR A 122 7.54 28.78 -38.24
C THR A 122 8.47 29.61 -37.40
N GLY A 123 9.56 30.06 -37.99
CA GLY A 123 10.46 31.08 -37.37
C GLY A 123 9.80 32.46 -37.11
N GLU A 124 8.49 32.57 -37.31
CA GLU A 124 7.70 33.82 -37.15
C GLU A 124 6.67 33.77 -36.02
N ALA A 125 6.55 32.62 -35.28
CA ALA A 125 5.50 32.47 -34.27
C ALA A 125 5.70 33.31 -33.00
N ASP A 126 6.87 33.88 -32.77
CA ASP A 126 7.20 34.66 -31.58
C ASP A 126 6.52 36.05 -31.52
N GLN A 127 5.89 36.50 -32.59
CA GLN A 127 5.35 37.89 -32.62
C GLN A 127 3.88 38.04 -32.28
N LYS A 128 3.11 36.94 -32.13
CA LYS A 128 1.68 37.06 -31.82
C LYS A 128 1.31 36.75 -30.37
N ASN A 129 2.12 36.05 -29.62
CA ASN A 129 1.76 35.65 -28.28
C ASN A 129 2.14 36.74 -27.25
N THR A 130 1.15 37.25 -26.54
CA THR A 130 1.32 38.23 -25.44
C THR A 130 1.86 37.57 -24.16
N ILE A 131 2.06 36.25 -24.21
CA ILE A 131 2.51 35.44 -23.06
C ILE A 131 4.04 35.31 -23.10
N PRO A 132 4.74 35.49 -21.97
CA PRO A 132 6.18 35.32 -21.88
C PRO A 132 6.52 33.80 -21.91
N LEU A 133 6.66 33.23 -23.11
CA LEU A 133 6.94 31.79 -23.28
C LEU A 133 8.25 31.37 -22.60
N GLY A 134 9.22 32.28 -22.44
CA GLY A 134 10.47 31.99 -21.74
C GLY A 134 10.32 31.52 -20.29
N ASP A 135 9.29 31.95 -19.59
CA ASP A 135 9.00 31.48 -18.22
C ASP A 135 8.51 30.02 -18.23
N PHE A 136 7.87 29.58 -19.31
CA PHE A 136 7.43 28.20 -19.47
C PHE A 136 8.56 27.27 -19.92
N ASP A 137 9.59 27.81 -20.58
CA ASP A 137 10.81 27.05 -20.92
C ASP A 137 11.53 26.58 -19.66
N ALA A 138 11.64 27.41 -18.63
CA ALA A 138 12.20 27.01 -17.35
C ALA A 138 11.44 25.85 -16.72
N SER A 139 10.10 25.86 -16.78
CA SER A 139 9.25 24.76 -16.29
C SER A 139 9.45 23.48 -17.11
N ARG A 140 9.64 23.60 -18.42
CA ARG A 140 9.95 22.46 -19.31
C ARG A 140 11.31 21.85 -18.99
N GLU A 141 12.33 22.67 -18.78
CA GLU A 141 13.66 22.20 -18.37
C GLU A 141 13.62 21.46 -17.03
N GLU A 142 12.80 21.91 -16.07
CA GLU A 142 12.59 21.20 -14.82
C GLU A 142 11.95 19.82 -15.04
N ILE A 143 10.94 19.70 -15.92
CA ILE A 143 10.34 18.39 -16.26
C ILE A 143 11.41 17.47 -16.86
N ILE A 144 12.22 17.96 -17.78
CA ILE A 144 13.31 17.20 -18.39
C ILE A 144 14.34 16.76 -17.34
N ALA A 145 14.68 17.63 -16.41
CA ALA A 145 15.58 17.32 -15.31
C ALA A 145 15.00 16.21 -14.40
N GLU A 146 13.68 16.25 -14.14
CA GLU A 146 13.01 15.22 -13.36
C GLU A 146 12.97 13.85 -14.10
N ILE A 147 12.76 13.86 -15.42
CA ILE A 147 12.84 12.65 -16.25
C ILE A 147 14.26 12.07 -16.22
N LYS A 148 15.29 12.92 -16.31
CA LYS A 148 16.70 12.50 -16.19
C LYS A 148 17.02 11.86 -14.83
N ARG A 149 16.34 12.29 -13.77
CA ARG A 149 16.48 11.73 -12.40
C ARG A 149 15.66 10.45 -12.17
N ALA A 150 14.81 10.02 -13.11
CA ALA A 150 13.95 8.85 -12.95
C ALA A 150 14.70 7.57 -12.53
N PRO A 151 15.90 7.23 -13.09
CA PRO A 151 16.67 6.07 -12.66
C PRO A 151 17.08 6.13 -11.18
N ALA A 152 17.50 7.30 -10.68
CA ALA A 152 17.83 7.49 -9.28
C ALA A 152 16.60 7.38 -8.36
N ARG A 153 15.45 7.88 -8.80
CA ARG A 153 14.17 7.76 -8.09
C ARG A 153 13.70 6.32 -7.94
N ARG A 154 14.10 5.41 -8.83
CA ARG A 154 13.71 4.00 -8.76
C ARG A 154 14.07 3.37 -7.43
N ALA A 155 15.27 3.62 -6.92
CA ALA A 155 15.72 3.10 -5.64
C ALA A 155 14.89 3.64 -4.47
N ASP A 156 14.60 4.96 -4.45
CA ASP A 156 13.74 5.59 -3.43
C ASP A 156 12.29 5.09 -3.53
N ASN A 157 11.76 4.94 -4.74
CA ASN A 157 10.42 4.39 -4.98
C ASN A 157 10.29 2.95 -4.47
N LEU A 158 11.32 2.11 -4.67
CA LEU A 158 11.35 0.74 -4.15
C LEU A 158 11.33 0.72 -2.63
N VAL A 159 12.12 1.58 -1.98
CA VAL A 159 12.13 1.68 -0.51
C VAL A 159 10.82 2.22 0.03
N SER A 160 10.25 3.22 -0.63
CA SER A 160 8.94 3.78 -0.27
C SER A 160 7.82 2.74 -0.43
N GLY A 161 7.83 2.00 -1.53
CA GLY A 161 6.91 0.89 -1.77
C GLY A 161 7.05 -0.22 -0.72
N LEU A 162 8.29 -0.60 -0.39
CA LEU A 162 8.57 -1.57 0.67
C LEU A 162 8.02 -1.10 2.02
N LEU A 163 8.23 0.17 2.37
CA LEU A 163 7.71 0.75 3.62
C LEU A 163 6.18 0.69 3.68
N ILE A 164 5.49 1.04 2.60
CA ILE A 164 4.03 0.99 2.53
C ILE A 164 3.54 -0.44 2.70
N GLN A 165 4.12 -1.40 1.98
CA GLN A 165 3.74 -2.82 2.08
C GLN A 165 4.06 -3.40 3.47
N ALA A 166 5.19 -3.04 4.05
CA ALA A 166 5.55 -3.46 5.40
C ALA A 166 4.55 -2.92 6.45
N LYS A 167 4.13 -1.65 6.34
CA LYS A 167 3.09 -1.07 7.20
C LYS A 167 1.74 -1.77 7.03
N ARG A 168 1.32 -2.04 5.80
CA ARG A 168 0.08 -2.80 5.53
C ARG A 168 0.13 -4.19 6.14
N LEU A 169 1.26 -4.89 6.00
CA LEU A 169 1.47 -6.20 6.60
C LEU A 169 1.49 -6.15 8.13
N ALA A 170 2.07 -5.12 8.73
CA ALA A 170 2.08 -4.94 10.18
C ALA A 170 0.66 -4.74 10.73
N VAL A 171 -0.15 -3.86 10.12
CA VAL A 171 -1.55 -3.65 10.49
C VAL A 171 -2.37 -4.92 10.30
N HIS A 172 -2.22 -5.59 9.16
CA HIS A 172 -2.88 -6.88 8.90
C HIS A 172 -2.55 -7.91 9.98
N SER A 173 -1.26 -8.09 10.27
CA SER A 173 -0.77 -9.10 11.22
C SER A 173 -1.18 -8.78 12.66
N SER A 174 -1.15 -7.50 13.06
CA SER A 174 -1.54 -7.07 14.41
C SER A 174 -3.02 -7.36 14.68
N VAL A 175 -3.90 -7.04 13.73
CA VAL A 175 -5.33 -7.32 13.84
C VAL A 175 -5.60 -8.83 13.84
N CYS A 176 -4.97 -9.60 12.95
CA CYS A 176 -5.08 -11.05 12.94
C CYS A 176 -4.63 -11.69 14.26
N LEU A 177 -3.54 -11.19 14.85
CA LEU A 177 -3.04 -11.67 16.16
C LEU A 177 -4.01 -11.34 17.30
N GLU A 178 -4.62 -10.16 17.30
CA GLU A 178 -5.60 -9.77 18.31
C GLU A 178 -6.88 -10.61 18.21
N VAL A 179 -7.38 -10.83 17.00
CA VAL A 179 -8.50 -11.74 16.73
C VAL A 179 -8.19 -13.16 17.20
N ALA A 180 -7.01 -13.69 16.83
CA ALA A 180 -6.58 -15.03 17.23
C ALA A 180 -6.39 -15.14 18.74
N SER A 181 -5.87 -14.12 19.39
CA SER A 181 -5.71 -14.05 20.86
C SER A 181 -7.06 -14.14 21.56
N ALA A 182 -8.04 -13.33 21.12
CA ALA A 182 -9.38 -13.32 21.67
C ALA A 182 -10.09 -14.68 21.48
N TYR A 183 -9.94 -15.27 20.29
CA TYR A 183 -10.48 -16.60 20.00
C TYR A 183 -9.84 -17.70 20.87
N ASN A 184 -8.50 -17.71 20.98
CA ASN A 184 -7.78 -18.70 21.79
C ASN A 184 -8.07 -18.54 23.29
N HIS A 185 -8.20 -17.30 23.77
CA HIS A 185 -8.56 -17.07 25.17
C HIS A 185 -9.93 -17.67 25.50
N LEU A 186 -10.92 -17.48 24.63
CA LEU A 186 -12.24 -18.05 24.84
C LEU A 186 -12.28 -19.57 24.70
N THR A 187 -11.58 -20.13 23.70
CA THR A 187 -11.48 -21.59 23.53
C THR A 187 -10.74 -22.26 24.69
N ASN A 188 -9.71 -21.63 25.24
CA ASN A 188 -9.01 -22.14 26.42
C ASN A 188 -9.89 -22.11 27.67
N LYS A 189 -10.73 -21.08 27.85
CA LYS A 189 -11.74 -21.05 28.92
C LYS A 189 -12.73 -22.19 28.78
N ILE A 190 -13.17 -22.50 27.54
CA ILE A 190 -14.05 -23.65 27.28
C ILE A 190 -13.36 -24.96 27.63
N ARG A 191 -12.12 -25.15 27.20
CA ARG A 191 -11.33 -26.35 27.51
C ARG A 191 -11.13 -26.51 29.01
N LEU A 192 -10.75 -25.44 29.70
CA LEU A 192 -10.59 -25.45 31.16
C LEU A 192 -11.92 -25.77 31.86
N GLY A 193 -13.03 -25.18 31.42
CA GLY A 193 -14.36 -25.48 31.93
C GLY A 193 -14.73 -26.97 31.79
N ILE A 194 -14.43 -27.56 30.62
CA ILE A 194 -14.64 -28.99 30.40
C ILE A 194 -13.76 -29.85 31.33
N CYS A 195 -12.47 -29.51 31.46
CA CYS A 195 -11.57 -30.25 32.38
C CYS A 195 -12.04 -30.16 33.84
N VAL A 196 -12.43 -28.95 34.29
CA VAL A 196 -12.96 -28.77 35.65
C VAL A 196 -14.26 -29.54 35.85
N SER A 197 -15.17 -29.54 34.86
CA SER A 197 -16.41 -30.31 34.91
C SER A 197 -16.14 -31.83 35.03
N LEU A 198 -15.20 -32.32 34.24
CA LEU A 198 -14.82 -33.74 34.28
C LEU A 198 -14.21 -34.14 35.65
N LEU A 199 -13.37 -33.29 36.21
CA LEU A 199 -12.79 -33.47 37.54
C LEU A 199 -13.87 -33.42 38.65
N LEU A 200 -14.82 -32.52 38.56
CA LEU A 200 -15.94 -32.45 39.53
C LEU A 200 -16.85 -33.68 39.40
N ILE A 201 -17.19 -34.12 38.22
CA ILE A 201 -17.99 -35.34 38.02
C ILE A 201 -17.23 -36.58 38.52
N GLY A 202 -15.94 -36.71 38.20
CA GLY A 202 -15.10 -37.77 38.69
C GLY A 202 -14.96 -37.76 40.23
N GLY A 203 -14.74 -36.58 40.81
CA GLY A 203 -14.66 -36.40 42.28
C GLY A 203 -15.95 -36.71 42.99
N THR A 204 -17.08 -36.23 42.52
CA THR A 204 -18.39 -36.57 43.10
C THR A 204 -18.70 -38.06 42.93
N SER A 205 -18.41 -38.67 41.80
CA SER A 205 -18.54 -40.11 41.59
C SER A 205 -17.65 -40.92 42.53
N TRP A 206 -16.40 -40.48 42.79
CA TRP A 206 -15.50 -41.13 43.74
C TRP A 206 -15.97 -40.97 45.20
N LEU A 207 -16.45 -39.80 45.60
CA LEU A 207 -17.01 -39.56 46.94
C LEU A 207 -18.26 -40.39 47.19
N THR A 208 -19.10 -40.55 46.20
CA THR A 208 -20.32 -41.37 46.26
C THR A 208 -20.06 -42.85 46.04
N ARG A 209 -18.80 -43.26 45.73
CA ARG A 209 -18.41 -44.65 45.49
C ARG A 209 -18.78 -45.61 46.60
N SER A 210 -18.54 -45.21 47.87
CA SER A 210 -18.86 -46.02 49.04
C SER A 210 -20.36 -46.32 49.17
N TRP A 211 -21.19 -45.39 48.67
CA TRP A 211 -22.64 -45.55 48.65
C TRP A 211 -23.10 -46.43 47.48
N TRP A 212 -22.51 -46.27 46.25
CA TRP A 212 -22.85 -47.06 45.09
C TRP A 212 -22.40 -48.53 45.19
N PHE A 213 -21.37 -48.86 45.98
CA PHE A 213 -20.88 -50.22 46.20
C PHE A 213 -21.50 -50.91 47.42
N LYS A 214 -22.30 -50.26 48.23
CA LYS A 214 -23.13 -50.92 49.21
C LYS A 214 -24.32 -51.57 48.51
N GLU A 215 -24.66 -52.81 48.95
CA GLU A 215 -25.82 -53.52 48.37
C GLU A 215 -27.16 -52.80 48.61
N GLU A 216 -27.21 -51.84 49.51
CA GLU A 216 -28.35 -50.98 49.86
C GLU A 216 -28.97 -50.26 48.66
N TRP A 217 -28.22 -49.88 47.58
CA TRP A 217 -28.81 -49.26 46.40
C TRP A 217 -29.62 -50.26 45.55
N LYS A 218 -29.20 -51.55 45.51
CA LYS A 218 -29.94 -52.62 44.82
C LYS A 218 -31.25 -52.90 45.52
N THR A 219 -31.22 -52.95 46.85
CA THR A 219 -32.43 -53.14 47.66
C THR A 219 -33.34 -51.91 47.61
N ALA A 220 -32.76 -50.67 47.68
CA ALA A 220 -33.52 -49.44 47.53
C ALA A 220 -34.17 -49.29 46.13
N PHE A 221 -33.51 -49.78 45.07
CA PHE A 221 -34.07 -49.83 43.72
C PHE A 221 -35.16 -50.88 43.60
N ALA A 222 -34.95 -52.07 44.18
CA ALA A 222 -35.91 -53.15 44.18
C ALA A 222 -37.17 -52.85 44.99
N GLU A 223 -37.02 -52.15 46.13
CA GLU A 223 -38.09 -51.71 47.05
C GLU A 223 -38.76 -50.41 46.61
N LYS A 224 -38.31 -49.76 45.50
CA LYS A 224 -38.78 -48.42 45.07
C LYS A 224 -38.66 -47.33 46.10
N ASN A 225 -37.67 -47.44 47.01
CA ASN A 225 -37.42 -46.42 48.01
C ASN A 225 -36.62 -45.27 47.42
N TRP A 226 -37.34 -44.30 46.81
CA TRP A 226 -36.78 -43.17 46.12
C TRP A 226 -36.06 -42.16 47.02
N GLU A 227 -36.37 -42.14 48.31
CA GLU A 227 -35.75 -41.21 49.27
C GLU A 227 -34.28 -41.56 49.50
N ALA A 228 -33.90 -42.82 49.49
CA ALA A 228 -32.50 -43.24 49.63
C ALA A 228 -31.65 -42.94 48.39
N LEU A 229 -32.28 -42.82 47.22
CA LEU A 229 -31.61 -42.49 45.94
C LEU A 229 -31.50 -40.99 45.71
N THR A 230 -32.24 -40.16 46.43
CA THR A 230 -32.34 -38.71 46.14
C THR A 230 -31.04 -37.96 46.42
N THR A 231 -30.35 -38.19 47.49
CA THR A 231 -29.18 -37.41 47.91
C THR A 231 -27.97 -37.51 46.98
N PRO A 232 -27.46 -38.70 46.60
CA PRO A 232 -26.34 -38.83 45.67
C PRO A 232 -26.76 -38.48 44.21
N GLY A 233 -27.98 -38.80 43.84
CA GLY A 233 -28.55 -38.46 42.53
C GLY A 233 -28.66 -36.93 42.32
N ILE A 234 -29.10 -36.21 43.35
CA ILE A 234 -29.19 -34.75 43.31
C ILE A 234 -27.77 -34.13 43.22
N ALA A 235 -26.79 -34.65 43.93
CA ALA A 235 -25.41 -34.15 43.88
C ALA A 235 -24.79 -34.27 42.50
N VAL A 236 -24.90 -35.44 41.86
CA VAL A 236 -24.37 -35.68 40.53
C VAL A 236 -25.14 -34.88 39.44
N SER A 237 -26.48 -34.86 39.55
CA SER A 237 -27.32 -34.13 38.60
C SER A 237 -27.12 -32.61 38.67
N SER A 238 -26.91 -32.04 39.87
CA SER A 238 -26.60 -30.61 40.01
C SER A 238 -25.27 -30.22 39.44
N VAL A 239 -24.21 -31.02 39.60
CA VAL A 239 -22.90 -30.79 38.97
C VAL A 239 -23.01 -30.88 37.45
N LEU A 240 -23.75 -31.86 36.93
CA LEU A 240 -24.02 -32.03 35.51
C LEU A 240 -24.78 -30.83 34.92
N ALA A 241 -25.84 -30.41 35.59
CA ALA A 241 -26.65 -29.25 35.19
C ALA A 241 -25.81 -27.97 35.17
N LEU A 242 -24.99 -27.72 36.17
CA LEU A 242 -24.09 -26.56 36.25
C LEU A 242 -23.07 -26.60 35.13
N SER A 243 -22.50 -27.76 34.84
CA SER A 243 -21.53 -27.96 33.73
C SER A 243 -22.14 -27.69 32.37
N ILE A 244 -23.39 -28.15 32.15
CA ILE A 244 -24.14 -27.84 30.91
C ILE A 244 -24.41 -26.34 30.78
N VAL A 245 -24.83 -25.68 31.83
CA VAL A 245 -25.08 -24.22 31.82
C VAL A 245 -23.80 -23.45 31.48
N VAL A 246 -22.69 -23.76 32.14
CA VAL A 246 -21.39 -23.13 31.84
C VAL A 246 -20.99 -23.38 30.39
N TRP A 247 -21.13 -24.60 29.90
CA TRP A 247 -20.83 -24.94 28.49
C TRP A 247 -21.72 -24.16 27.50
N LEU A 248 -23.02 -24.03 27.79
CA LEU A 248 -23.95 -23.26 26.96
C LEU A 248 -23.57 -21.77 26.92
N ILE A 249 -23.24 -21.16 28.05
CA ILE A 249 -22.81 -19.77 28.14
C ILE A 249 -21.53 -19.55 27.31
N LEU A 250 -20.53 -20.39 27.51
CA LEU A 250 -19.26 -20.29 26.77
C LEU A 250 -19.43 -20.54 25.27
N SER A 251 -20.27 -21.50 24.89
CA SER A 251 -20.60 -21.79 23.50
C SER A 251 -21.37 -20.65 22.84
N TYR A 252 -22.28 -20.01 23.56
CA TYR A 252 -22.97 -18.81 23.11
C TYR A 252 -22.00 -17.63 22.93
N ALA A 253 -21.10 -17.40 23.89
CA ALA A 253 -20.07 -16.38 23.80
C ALA A 253 -19.14 -16.61 22.58
N LEU A 254 -18.77 -17.86 22.30
CA LEU A 254 -17.97 -18.20 21.12
C LEU A 254 -18.72 -17.95 19.79
N ARG A 255 -20.01 -18.30 19.75
CA ARG A 255 -20.85 -17.99 18.57
C ARG A 255 -21.02 -16.50 18.36
N LYS A 256 -21.23 -15.73 19.44
CA LYS A 256 -21.31 -14.27 19.41
C LYS A 256 -20.00 -13.66 18.90
N LEU A 257 -18.85 -14.11 19.42
CA LEU A 257 -17.53 -13.65 18.98
C LEU A 257 -17.30 -13.92 17.48
N ARG A 258 -17.62 -15.15 17.02
CA ARG A 258 -17.51 -15.49 15.58
C ARG A 258 -18.35 -14.56 14.68
N ARG A 259 -19.59 -14.28 15.09
CA ARG A 259 -20.46 -13.36 14.33
C ARG A 259 -19.91 -11.94 14.31
N SER A 260 -19.41 -11.48 15.45
CA SER A 260 -18.80 -10.14 15.55
C SER A 260 -17.54 -10.01 14.69
N ILE A 261 -16.68 -11.02 14.62
CA ILE A 261 -15.46 -10.98 13.81
C ILE A 261 -15.76 -10.98 12.31
N VAL A 262 -16.82 -11.65 11.86
CA VAL A 262 -17.21 -11.68 10.43
C VAL A 262 -17.88 -10.38 10.00
N SER A 263 -18.37 -9.55 10.95
CA SER A 263 -18.95 -8.24 10.65
C SER A 263 -17.83 -7.19 10.50
N GLU A 264 -18.03 -6.25 9.58
CA GLU A 264 -17.08 -5.15 9.34
C GLU A 264 -16.88 -4.27 10.59
N GLU A 265 -17.96 -3.96 11.30
CA GLU A 265 -17.93 -3.19 12.54
C GLU A 265 -17.15 -3.90 13.66
N GLY A 266 -17.28 -5.23 13.73
CA GLY A 266 -16.57 -6.02 14.73
C GLY A 266 -15.07 -6.02 14.53
N LEU A 267 -14.59 -6.08 13.28
CA LEU A 267 -13.16 -5.98 12.98
C LEU A 267 -12.58 -4.62 13.36
N ASP A 268 -13.34 -3.54 13.20
CA ASP A 268 -12.91 -2.21 13.62
C ASP A 268 -12.65 -2.13 15.14
N VAL A 269 -13.37 -2.90 15.94
CA VAL A 269 -13.12 -3.00 17.38
C VAL A 269 -11.76 -3.66 17.67
N PHE A 270 -11.42 -4.72 16.92
CA PHE A 270 -10.12 -5.39 17.06
C PHE A 270 -8.98 -4.51 16.56
N PHE A 271 -9.16 -3.81 15.45
CA PHE A 271 -8.22 -2.82 14.96
C PHE A 271 -7.95 -1.71 16.01
N LYS A 272 -9.00 -1.10 16.57
CA LYS A 272 -8.88 -0.09 17.63
C LYS A 272 -8.19 -0.63 18.87
N ARG A 273 -8.37 -1.91 19.19
CA ARG A 273 -7.72 -2.55 20.34
C ARG A 273 -6.25 -2.82 20.08
N ALA A 274 -5.92 -3.33 18.87
CA ALA A 274 -4.54 -3.60 18.46
C ALA A 274 -3.68 -2.33 18.43
N HIS A 275 -4.26 -1.19 18.03
CA HIS A 275 -3.55 0.08 17.85
C HIS A 275 -3.98 1.17 18.83
N LYS A 276 -4.40 0.78 20.03
CA LYS A 276 -4.94 1.71 21.04
C LYS A 276 -3.99 2.87 21.37
N ASP A 277 -2.71 2.57 21.53
CA ASP A 277 -1.68 3.55 21.89
C ASP A 277 -1.36 4.49 20.72
N GLU A 278 -1.30 3.98 19.50
CA GLU A 278 -1.03 4.75 18.28
C GLU A 278 -2.20 5.64 17.88
N LEU A 279 -3.44 5.19 18.08
CA LEU A 279 -4.66 5.95 17.82
C LEU A 279 -4.84 7.14 18.77
N SER A 280 -4.19 7.14 19.94
CA SER A 280 -4.16 8.27 20.85
C SER A 280 -3.27 9.41 20.38
N LEU A 281 -2.30 9.13 19.50
CA LEU A 281 -1.35 10.05 18.90
C LEU A 281 -1.87 10.67 17.58
N ARG A 282 -1.20 11.72 17.10
CA ARG A 282 -1.55 12.48 15.88
C ARG A 282 -1.61 11.68 14.55
N LYS A 283 -1.24 10.39 14.57
CA LYS A 283 -1.14 9.48 13.40
C LYS A 283 -2.47 8.80 13.01
N ARG A 284 -3.61 9.29 13.50
CA ARG A 284 -4.92 8.66 13.30
C ARG A 284 -5.30 8.48 11.83
N ALA A 285 -5.16 9.52 11.03
CA ALA A 285 -5.63 9.51 9.65
C ALA A 285 -4.89 8.47 8.78
N ASP A 286 -3.56 8.42 8.91
CA ASP A 286 -2.73 7.48 8.14
C ASP A 286 -3.04 6.02 8.50
N LEU A 287 -3.28 5.72 9.78
CA LEU A 287 -3.62 4.37 10.24
C LEU A 287 -4.98 3.91 9.72
N TYR A 288 -5.99 4.80 9.70
CA TYR A 288 -7.30 4.47 9.15
C TYR A 288 -7.24 4.27 7.65
N SER A 289 -6.49 5.08 6.90
CA SER A 289 -6.33 4.89 5.46
C SER A 289 -5.67 3.54 5.11
N ILE A 290 -4.66 3.11 5.88
CA ILE A 290 -4.06 1.78 5.74
C ILE A 290 -5.08 0.69 6.09
N TRP A 291 -5.86 0.88 7.17
CA TRP A 291 -6.85 -0.08 7.61
C TRP A 291 -7.95 -0.31 6.57
N ASP A 292 -8.46 0.75 5.96
CA ASP A 292 -9.51 0.66 4.92
C ASP A 292 -9.05 -0.18 3.72
N VAL A 293 -7.77 -0.09 3.35
CA VAL A 293 -7.17 -0.91 2.29
C VAL A 293 -6.96 -2.37 2.72
N VAL A 294 -6.58 -2.61 3.97
CA VAL A 294 -6.22 -3.94 4.48
C VAL A 294 -7.44 -4.75 4.94
N LYS A 295 -8.49 -4.08 5.43
CA LYS A 295 -9.70 -4.67 6.01
C LYS A 295 -10.37 -5.73 5.13
N PRO A 296 -10.57 -5.52 3.80
CA PRO A 296 -11.16 -6.55 2.94
C PRO A 296 -10.33 -7.84 2.90
N GLY A 297 -9.00 -7.72 2.84
CA GLY A 297 -8.09 -8.87 2.83
C GLY A 297 -8.13 -9.67 4.14
N VAL A 298 -8.22 -9.00 5.29
CA VAL A 298 -8.41 -9.66 6.60
C VAL A 298 -9.72 -10.44 6.63
N LEU A 299 -10.82 -9.84 6.14
CA LEU A 299 -12.13 -10.48 6.07
C LEU A 299 -12.10 -11.72 5.18
N ASP A 300 -11.45 -11.64 4.03
CA ASP A 300 -11.34 -12.74 3.08
C ASP A 300 -10.57 -13.92 3.68
N ILE A 301 -9.43 -13.67 4.33
CA ILE A 301 -8.67 -14.71 5.03
C ILE A 301 -9.49 -15.38 6.13
N ILE A 302 -10.26 -14.60 6.92
CA ILE A 302 -11.10 -15.15 7.98
C ILE A 302 -12.24 -15.99 7.40
N ARG A 303 -12.83 -15.58 6.27
CA ARG A 303 -13.92 -16.31 5.60
C ARG A 303 -13.44 -17.60 4.93
N THR A 304 -12.31 -17.55 4.24
CA THR A 304 -11.76 -18.69 3.49
C THR A 304 -11.09 -19.73 4.38
N HIS A 305 -10.24 -19.31 5.29
CA HIS A 305 -9.42 -20.22 6.12
C HIS A 305 -9.99 -20.47 7.52
N GLY A 306 -10.94 -19.62 7.95
CA GLY A 306 -11.56 -19.71 9.26
C GLY A 306 -10.65 -19.25 10.41
N LEU A 307 -11.26 -19.04 11.59
CA LEU A 307 -10.55 -18.53 12.78
C LEU A 307 -9.52 -19.49 13.38
N ARG A 308 -9.62 -20.80 13.07
CA ARG A 308 -8.68 -21.81 13.59
C ARG A 308 -7.31 -21.74 12.93
N SER A 309 -7.22 -21.26 11.71
CA SER A 309 -5.95 -21.11 10.98
C SER A 309 -5.11 -19.93 11.52
N LEU A 310 -5.76 -18.95 12.17
CA LEU A 310 -5.07 -17.83 12.77
C LEU A 310 -4.31 -18.28 14.02
N SER A 311 -3.00 -18.17 13.99
CA SER A 311 -2.13 -18.56 15.10
C SER A 311 -1.67 -17.35 15.89
N ALA A 312 -2.07 -17.25 17.16
CA ALA A 312 -1.53 -16.29 18.11
C ALA A 312 -0.33 -16.87 18.87
N SER A 313 0.61 -17.50 18.16
CA SER A 313 1.78 -18.10 18.79
C SER A 313 2.80 -17.05 19.26
N SER A 314 3.69 -17.45 20.16
CA SER A 314 4.82 -16.61 20.58
C SER A 314 5.75 -16.27 19.39
N SER A 315 5.88 -17.17 18.42
CA SER A 315 6.64 -16.96 17.19
C SER A 315 6.02 -15.88 16.32
N SER A 316 4.70 -15.87 16.13
CA SER A 316 4.00 -14.86 15.34
C SER A 316 4.16 -13.45 15.94
N ARG A 317 4.09 -13.35 17.27
CA ARG A 317 4.35 -12.07 17.99
C ARG A 317 5.80 -11.59 17.84
N LYS A 318 6.77 -12.51 17.85
CA LYS A 318 8.18 -12.17 17.61
C LYS A 318 8.42 -11.68 16.18
N LEU A 319 7.76 -12.29 15.20
CA LEU A 319 7.84 -11.86 13.80
C LEU A 319 7.24 -10.47 13.60
N LEU A 320 6.09 -10.19 14.23
CA LEU A 320 5.49 -8.85 14.18
C LEU A 320 6.43 -7.80 14.77
N LYS A 321 7.02 -8.05 15.94
CA LYS A 321 8.01 -7.12 16.53
C LYS A 321 9.24 -6.90 15.64
N LYS A 322 9.72 -7.94 14.95
CA LYS A 322 10.81 -7.78 13.97
C LYS A 322 10.39 -6.92 12.79
N LEU A 323 9.16 -7.10 12.29
CA LEU A 323 8.61 -6.29 11.21
C LEU A 323 8.47 -4.81 11.65
N GLU A 324 7.96 -4.54 12.84
CA GLU A 324 7.89 -3.20 13.41
C GLU A 324 9.28 -2.56 13.56
N GLN A 325 10.27 -3.34 14.02
CA GLN A 325 11.66 -2.89 14.11
C GLN A 325 12.26 -2.58 12.72
N ALA A 326 11.94 -3.39 11.72
CA ALA A 326 12.39 -3.15 10.35
C ALA A 326 11.78 -1.84 9.79
N ILE A 327 10.47 -1.61 10.05
CA ILE A 327 9.79 -0.37 9.66
C ILE A 327 10.40 0.86 10.33
N GLU A 328 10.74 0.78 11.61
CA GLU A 328 11.23 1.94 12.37
C GLU A 328 12.72 2.23 12.17
N LYS A 329 13.54 1.20 11.97
CA LYS A 329 15.01 1.34 11.97
C LYS A 329 15.66 0.95 10.65
N GLU A 330 15.32 -0.21 10.10
CA GLU A 330 16.06 -0.79 8.97
C GLU A 330 15.72 -0.08 7.65
N ILE A 331 14.43 0.11 7.38
CA ILE A 331 13.97 0.78 6.14
C ILE A 331 14.42 2.25 6.09
N PRO A 332 14.30 3.07 7.16
CA PRO A 332 14.86 4.43 7.16
C PRO A 332 16.38 4.48 7.06
N ALA A 333 17.09 3.47 7.60
CA ALA A 333 18.54 3.37 7.44
C ALA A 333 18.94 3.04 5.99
N LEU A 334 18.18 2.17 5.33
CA LEU A 334 18.33 1.85 3.91
C LEU A 334 18.12 3.09 3.04
N ARG A 335 17.08 3.88 3.31
CA ARG A 335 16.80 5.13 2.61
C ARG A 335 17.96 6.11 2.69
N ARG A 336 18.49 6.34 3.90
CA ARG A 336 19.66 7.22 4.08
C ARG A 336 20.89 6.76 3.30
N LYS A 337 21.12 5.45 3.18
CA LYS A 337 22.23 4.92 2.37
C LYS A 337 22.03 5.17 0.88
N ILE A 338 20.80 5.07 0.39
CA ILE A 338 20.45 5.35 -1.01
C ILE A 338 20.59 6.84 -1.31
N ASP A 339 20.08 7.71 -0.43
CA ASP A 339 20.23 9.17 -0.58
C ASP A 339 21.70 9.59 -0.65
N PHE A 340 22.53 8.99 0.21
CA PHE A 340 23.98 9.24 0.21
C PHE A 340 24.66 8.72 -1.06
N ALA A 341 24.31 7.52 -1.52
CA ALA A 341 24.86 6.97 -2.76
C ALA A 341 24.45 7.79 -4.01
N THR A 342 23.20 8.29 -4.01
CA THR A 342 22.68 9.14 -5.09
C THR A 342 23.37 10.51 -5.10
N SER A 343 23.65 11.11 -3.93
CA SER A 343 24.38 12.38 -3.85
C SER A 343 25.79 12.27 -4.40
N LEU A 344 26.49 11.15 -4.09
CA LEU A 344 27.82 10.89 -4.62
C LEU A 344 27.85 10.69 -6.15
N GLN A 345 26.79 10.13 -6.74
CA GLN A 345 26.66 9.99 -8.19
C GLN A 345 26.36 11.31 -8.90
N LEU A 346 25.67 12.24 -8.23
CA LEU A 346 25.36 13.57 -8.76
C LEU A 346 26.57 14.51 -8.67
N GLU A 347 27.50 14.29 -7.75
CA GLU A 347 28.75 15.07 -7.63
C GLU A 347 29.85 14.64 -8.63
N LYS A 348 29.70 13.51 -9.33
CA LYS A 348 30.69 12.99 -10.29
C LYS A 348 30.29 13.01 -11.78
N PRO A 349 29.43 13.89 -12.30
CA PRO A 349 29.14 13.85 -13.73
C PRO A 349 30.25 14.43 -14.62
N ASP A 350 31.17 15.21 -14.09
CA ASP A 350 32.13 15.98 -14.91
C ASP A 350 33.52 15.32 -15.08
N GLU A 351 33.96 14.49 -14.14
CA GLU A 351 35.28 13.81 -14.24
C GLU A 351 35.31 12.67 -15.29
N VAL A 352 34.17 12.02 -15.57
CA VAL A 352 34.14 10.93 -16.54
C VAL A 352 34.05 11.43 -18.00
N SER A 353 33.50 12.64 -18.19
CA SER A 353 33.44 13.27 -19.51
C SER A 353 34.77 13.89 -19.94
N GLU A 354 35.58 14.38 -19.01
CA GLU A 354 36.93 14.88 -19.32
C GLU A 354 37.91 13.74 -19.65
N ILE A 355 37.86 12.61 -18.95
CA ILE A 355 38.70 11.44 -19.24
C ILE A 355 38.40 10.80 -20.59
N GLN A 356 37.11 10.84 -21.05
CA GLN A 356 36.74 10.33 -22.36
C GLN A 356 37.06 11.31 -23.52
N GLN A 357 37.09 12.61 -23.26
CA GLN A 357 37.54 13.59 -24.26
C GLN A 357 39.07 13.60 -24.42
N ASP A 358 39.81 13.44 -23.34
CA ASP A 358 41.29 13.33 -23.42
C ASP A 358 41.73 12.04 -24.14
N THR A 359 41.01 10.92 -23.93
CA THR A 359 41.35 9.65 -24.63
C THR A 359 41.00 9.70 -26.11
N GLN A 360 40.00 10.47 -26.53
CA GLN A 360 39.67 10.65 -27.96
C GLN A 360 40.58 11.63 -28.70
N ASN A 361 41.11 12.61 -27.96
CA ASN A 361 42.08 13.56 -28.51
C ASN A 361 43.46 12.95 -28.70
N ASP A 362 43.87 11.99 -27.86
CA ASP A 362 45.14 11.27 -27.98
C ASP A 362 45.10 10.23 -29.11
N GLU A 363 43.96 9.63 -29.44
CA GLU A 363 43.83 8.72 -30.61
C GLU A 363 43.84 9.45 -31.98
N HIS A 364 43.47 10.74 -32.00
CA HIS A 364 43.52 11.53 -33.26
C HIS A 364 44.83 12.19 -33.53
N SER A 365 45.81 12.15 -32.60
CA SER A 365 47.14 12.75 -32.79
C SER A 365 48.22 11.80 -33.29
N VAL A 366 47.90 10.52 -33.57
CA VAL A 366 48.88 9.47 -33.91
C VAL A 366 48.83 9.02 -35.36
N GLU A 367 47.89 9.46 -36.20
CA GLU A 367 47.86 9.11 -37.62
C GLU A 367 48.02 10.32 -38.53
N SER A 368 49.27 10.67 -38.84
CA SER A 368 49.65 11.35 -40.07
C SER A 368 51.02 10.88 -40.52
N PRO A 369 51.17 9.97 -41.46
CA PRO A 369 52.47 9.71 -42.12
C PRO A 369 52.74 10.79 -43.17
N GLU A 370 53.92 11.39 -43.05
CA GLU A 370 54.59 12.23 -44.06
C GLU A 370 54.51 11.57 -45.45
N SER A 371 53.95 12.25 -46.41
CA SER A 371 54.18 11.96 -47.83
C SER A 371 55.28 12.86 -48.36
N THR A 372 56.43 12.27 -48.56
CA THR A 372 57.64 12.80 -49.22
C THR A 372 57.29 13.15 -50.70
N GLU A 373 57.43 14.41 -51.01
CA GLU A 373 57.49 14.89 -52.40
C GLU A 373 58.75 14.31 -53.07
N MET A 374 58.56 13.67 -54.22
CA MET A 374 59.61 13.34 -55.13
C MET A 374 59.39 14.09 -56.46
N ASP A 375 60.16 15.11 -56.61
CA ASP A 375 60.37 15.90 -57.79
C ASP A 375 61.01 15.01 -58.95
N THR A 376 60.40 14.97 -60.08
CA THR A 376 61.10 14.65 -61.31
C THR A 376 60.48 15.44 -62.46
N SER A 377 61.23 16.49 -62.81
CA SER A 377 61.25 17.10 -64.14
C SER A 377 61.57 16.08 -65.20
N GLU A 378 60.97 16.19 -66.36
CA GLU A 378 61.53 16.26 -67.75
C GLU A 378 60.64 15.72 -68.86
N THR A 379 60.43 16.60 -69.80
CA THR A 379 60.42 16.41 -71.26
C THR A 379 59.29 15.67 -71.99
N ARG A 380 58.56 16.38 -72.69
CA ARG A 380 58.27 16.63 -74.08
C ARG A 380 56.84 16.93 -74.39
#